data_1d54a588b1af23e3fdf47705bacdd1a6
#
_entry.id   1d54a588b1af23e3fdf47705bacdd1a6
#
_cell.length_a   1.000
_cell.length_b   1.000
_cell.length_c   1.000
_cell.angle_alpha   90.00
_cell.angle_beta   90.00
_cell.angle_gamma   90.00
#
_symmetry.space_group_name_H-M   'P 1'
#
loop_
_entity.id
_entity.type
_entity.pdbx_description
1 polymer ?
#
loop_
_entity_poly.entity_id
_entity_poly.type
_entity_poly.pdbx_seq_one_letter_code
_entity_poly.pdbx_strand_id
1 'polypeptide(L)'
;MTYYCIKQHDVTDCGAACLATISKQYGLSLPISRIREAAGTDKQGTNLRGLVQAAERLGFTAKAVKGDQNALLSDFPLPAIAHVLVDGRLLHYVVIHKITKKRILVADPAKGMVKYTPEDFF
;
A
#
# COMPACT_ATOMS: atom_id res chain seq x y z
N MET A 1 -5.56 -8.86 -16.65
CA MET A 1 -4.76 -9.01 -15.40
C MET A 1 -5.66 -8.85 -14.18
N THR A 2 -5.50 -9.72 -13.20
CA THR A 2 -6.25 -9.63 -11.94
C THR A 2 -5.50 -8.75 -10.95
N TYR A 3 -6.19 -7.77 -10.40
CA TYR A 3 -5.65 -6.92 -9.33
C TYR A 3 -6.26 -7.34 -8.01
N TYR A 4 -5.41 -7.65 -7.05
CA TYR A 4 -5.82 -8.13 -5.73
C TYR A 4 -5.96 -6.98 -4.74
N CYS A 5 -6.83 -7.18 -3.75
CA CYS A 5 -6.96 -6.29 -2.60
C CYS A 5 -7.22 -7.13 -1.36
N ILE A 6 -6.20 -7.24 -0.51
CA ILE A 6 -6.35 -7.90 0.78
C ILE A 6 -6.85 -6.87 1.77
N LYS A 7 -8.00 -7.15 2.38
CA LYS A 7 -8.60 -6.22 3.34
C LYS A 7 -7.97 -6.36 4.71
N GLN A 8 -7.86 -5.25 5.42
CA GLN A 8 -7.35 -5.23 6.78
C GLN A 8 -8.33 -5.89 7.75
N HIS A 9 -7.80 -6.46 8.83
CA HIS A 9 -8.62 -7.08 9.88
C HIS A 9 -9.04 -6.04 10.92
N ASP A 10 -8.17 -5.08 11.22
CA ASP A 10 -8.51 -3.95 12.09
C ASP A 10 -7.78 -2.69 11.61
N VAL A 11 -7.96 -1.57 12.34
CA VAL A 11 -7.44 -0.26 11.94
C VAL A 11 -5.92 -0.18 11.92
N THR A 12 -5.22 -1.08 12.61
CA THR A 12 -3.75 -1.10 12.65
C THR A 12 -3.13 -1.91 11.53
N ASP A 13 -3.95 -2.60 10.72
CA ASP A 13 -3.49 -3.56 9.72
C ASP A 13 -3.27 -2.97 8.33
N CYS A 14 -3.53 -1.68 8.09
CA CYS A 14 -3.52 -1.16 6.72
C CYS A 14 -2.18 -1.35 6.01
N GLY A 15 -1.06 -1.11 6.68
CA GLY A 15 0.27 -1.32 6.10
C GLY A 15 0.54 -2.78 5.80
N ALA A 16 0.24 -3.67 6.75
CA ALA A 16 0.45 -5.10 6.57
C ALA A 16 -0.45 -5.66 5.45
N ALA A 17 -1.70 -5.20 5.37
CA ALA A 17 -2.63 -5.60 4.32
C ALA A 17 -2.14 -5.15 2.94
N CYS A 18 -1.58 -3.95 2.83
CA CYS A 18 -0.98 -3.47 1.59
C CYS A 18 0.18 -4.34 1.13
N LEU A 19 1.07 -4.71 2.06
CA LEU A 19 2.20 -5.58 1.72
C LEU A 19 1.72 -6.99 1.36
N ALA A 20 0.67 -7.50 2.02
CA ALA A 20 0.04 -8.77 1.64
C ALA A 20 -0.55 -8.70 0.23
N THR A 21 -1.16 -7.59 -0.13
CA THR A 21 -1.70 -7.34 -1.48
C THR A 21 -0.59 -7.40 -2.53
N ILE A 22 0.51 -6.69 -2.30
CA ILE A 22 1.66 -6.70 -3.21
C ILE A 22 2.26 -8.10 -3.30
N SER A 23 2.41 -8.79 -2.18
CA SER A 23 2.95 -10.15 -2.16
C SER A 23 2.09 -11.09 -3.00
N LYS A 24 0.76 -11.01 -2.88
CA LYS A 24 -0.17 -11.81 -3.67
C LYS A 24 -0.08 -11.46 -5.15
N GLN A 25 0.12 -10.19 -5.49
CA GLN A 25 0.27 -9.76 -6.87
C GLN A 25 1.52 -10.38 -7.52
N TYR A 26 2.55 -10.67 -6.73
CA TYR A 26 3.77 -11.36 -7.18
C TYR A 26 3.71 -12.88 -6.99
N GLY A 27 2.55 -13.42 -6.65
CA GLY A 27 2.36 -14.87 -6.51
C GLY A 27 2.69 -15.44 -5.15
N LEU A 28 2.90 -14.59 -4.14
CA LEU A 28 3.17 -15.01 -2.76
C LEU A 28 1.91 -14.87 -1.92
N SER A 29 1.52 -15.93 -1.22
CA SER A 29 0.35 -15.92 -0.36
C SER A 29 0.80 -15.92 1.10
N LEU A 30 0.77 -14.74 1.73
CA LEU A 30 1.22 -14.56 3.10
C LEU A 30 0.10 -14.00 3.97
N PRO A 31 -0.15 -14.56 5.17
CA PRO A 31 -1.16 -14.00 6.06
C PRO A 31 -0.72 -12.66 6.64
N ILE A 32 -1.69 -11.77 6.88
CA ILE A 32 -1.44 -10.45 7.45
C ILE A 32 -0.70 -10.55 8.78
N SER A 33 -1.06 -11.52 9.63
CA SER A 33 -0.45 -11.71 10.93
C SER A 33 1.08 -11.88 10.85
N ARG A 34 1.55 -12.61 9.84
CA ARG A 34 2.97 -12.83 9.63
C ARG A 34 3.70 -11.57 9.19
N ILE A 35 3.05 -10.78 8.36
CA ILE A 35 3.59 -9.51 7.89
C ILE A 35 3.63 -8.50 9.04
N ARG A 36 2.58 -8.44 9.87
CA ARG A 36 2.55 -7.59 11.07
C ARG A 36 3.76 -7.85 11.97
N GLU A 37 4.04 -9.12 12.21
CA GLU A 37 5.18 -9.54 13.02
C GLU A 37 6.50 -9.06 12.42
N ALA A 38 6.69 -9.26 11.12
CA ALA A 38 7.91 -8.84 10.41
C ALA A 38 8.06 -7.31 10.37
N ALA A 39 6.96 -6.56 10.33
CA ALA A 39 6.95 -5.11 10.24
C ALA A 39 6.99 -4.41 11.61
N GLY A 40 6.84 -5.15 12.71
CA GLY A 40 6.76 -4.57 14.04
C GLY A 40 5.49 -3.77 14.27
N THR A 41 4.37 -4.22 13.68
CA THR A 41 3.07 -3.57 13.84
C THR A 41 2.59 -3.66 15.29
N ASP A 42 2.14 -2.56 15.84
CA ASP A 42 1.63 -2.47 17.20
C ASP A 42 0.25 -1.77 17.23
N LYS A 43 -0.17 -1.31 18.41
CA LYS A 43 -1.46 -0.63 18.59
C LYS A 43 -1.59 0.66 17.76
N GLN A 44 -0.47 1.24 17.35
CA GLN A 44 -0.44 2.46 16.55
C GLN A 44 -0.28 2.18 15.06
N GLY A 45 -0.21 0.89 14.69
CA GLY A 45 -0.05 0.46 13.31
C GLY A 45 1.40 0.18 12.94
N THR A 46 1.68 0.22 11.64
CA THR A 46 3.00 -0.02 11.08
C THR A 46 3.58 1.30 10.58
N ASN A 47 4.80 1.65 11.01
CA ASN A 47 5.47 2.81 10.45
C ASN A 47 6.16 2.44 9.13
N LEU A 48 6.57 3.45 8.37
CA LEU A 48 7.17 3.27 7.05
C LEU A 48 8.45 2.45 7.11
N ARG A 49 9.29 2.67 8.12
CA ARG A 49 10.53 1.92 8.30
C ARG A 49 10.27 0.43 8.51
N GLY A 50 9.28 0.10 9.36
CA GLY A 50 8.88 -1.29 9.61
C GLY A 50 8.36 -1.95 8.34
N LEU A 51 7.61 -1.21 7.53
CA LEU A 51 7.07 -1.71 6.28
C LEU A 51 8.17 -2.01 5.26
N VAL A 52 9.14 -1.13 5.13
CA VAL A 52 10.31 -1.34 4.27
C VAL A 52 11.10 -2.57 4.74
N GLN A 53 11.35 -2.70 6.05
CA GLN A 53 12.06 -3.84 6.60
C GLN A 53 11.32 -5.15 6.32
N ALA A 54 10.01 -5.17 6.48
CA ALA A 54 9.20 -6.35 6.19
C ALA A 54 9.29 -6.74 4.72
N ALA A 55 9.18 -5.76 3.82
CA ALA A 55 9.30 -6.00 2.38
C ALA A 55 10.64 -6.63 2.03
N GLU A 56 11.73 -6.10 2.59
CA GLU A 56 13.07 -6.64 2.35
C GLU A 56 13.22 -8.07 2.89
N ARG A 57 12.65 -8.37 4.04
CA ARG A 57 12.65 -9.73 4.60
C ARG A 57 11.88 -10.71 3.75
N LEU A 58 10.89 -10.24 2.99
CA LEU A 58 10.12 -11.06 2.06
C LEU A 58 10.81 -11.23 0.71
N GLY A 59 11.96 -10.59 0.52
CA GLY A 59 12.74 -10.71 -0.71
C GLY A 59 12.53 -9.59 -1.71
N PHE A 60 11.74 -8.58 -1.39
CA PHE A 60 11.58 -7.40 -2.24
C PHE A 60 12.74 -6.43 -2.06
N THR A 61 13.06 -5.70 -3.12
CA THR A 61 13.88 -4.51 -3.01
C THR A 61 12.94 -3.35 -2.74
N ALA A 62 13.04 -2.75 -1.57
CA ALA A 62 12.12 -1.71 -1.14
C ALA A 62 12.83 -0.38 -0.96
N LYS A 63 12.20 0.69 -1.43
CA LYS A 63 12.71 2.04 -1.31
C LYS A 63 11.55 2.98 -0.97
N ALA A 64 11.73 3.76 0.10
CA ALA A 64 10.76 4.78 0.47
C ALA A 64 11.20 6.11 -0.14
N VAL A 65 10.25 6.77 -0.81
CA VAL A 65 10.49 8.07 -1.43
C VAL A 65 9.35 9.02 -1.06
N LYS A 66 9.67 10.29 -0.99
CA LYS A 66 8.67 11.33 -0.82
C LYS A 66 8.36 11.92 -2.19
N GLY A 67 7.08 12.03 -2.50
CA GLY A 67 6.66 12.53 -3.81
C GLY A 67 5.44 13.42 -3.74
N ASP A 68 5.28 14.24 -4.75
CA ASP A 68 4.10 15.06 -4.97
C ASP A 68 3.28 14.53 -6.15
N GLN A 69 2.30 15.31 -6.60
CA GLN A 69 1.47 14.94 -7.74
C GLN A 69 2.28 14.70 -9.02
N ASN A 70 3.30 15.49 -9.27
CA ASN A 70 4.15 15.32 -10.44
C ASN A 70 4.95 14.01 -10.36
N ALA A 71 5.43 13.66 -9.16
CA ALA A 71 6.13 12.41 -8.95
C ALA A 71 5.23 11.21 -9.21
N LEU A 72 3.95 11.28 -8.85
CA LEU A 72 2.98 10.21 -9.11
C LEU A 72 2.76 9.99 -10.61
N LEU A 73 2.81 11.06 -11.38
CA LEU A 73 2.64 10.98 -12.84
C LEU A 73 3.93 10.61 -13.57
N SER A 74 5.05 10.53 -12.85
CA SER A 74 6.32 10.07 -13.42
C SER A 74 6.35 8.54 -13.45
N ASP A 75 7.38 8.01 -14.10
CA ASP A 75 7.54 6.57 -14.27
C ASP A 75 8.13 5.95 -12.99
N PHE A 76 7.41 5.05 -12.33
CA PHE A 76 7.91 4.31 -11.19
C PHE A 76 7.28 2.91 -11.14
N PRO A 77 7.92 1.95 -10.43
CA PRO A 77 7.41 0.58 -10.40
C PRO A 77 6.04 0.47 -9.74
N LEU A 78 5.16 -0.32 -10.33
CA LEU A 78 3.84 -0.66 -9.79
C LEU A 78 3.75 -2.19 -9.59
N PRO A 79 3.04 -2.67 -8.60
CA PRO A 79 2.29 -1.92 -7.60
C PRO A 79 3.19 -1.19 -6.60
N ALA A 80 2.70 -0.11 -6.04
CA ALA A 80 3.41 0.68 -5.04
C ALA A 80 2.51 0.95 -3.83
N ILE A 81 3.12 1.08 -2.65
CA ILE A 81 2.37 1.47 -1.45
C ILE A 81 2.46 2.98 -1.29
N ALA A 82 1.32 3.62 -1.12
CA ALA A 82 1.23 5.05 -0.84
C ALA A 82 0.72 5.28 0.58
N HIS A 83 1.36 6.21 1.28
CA HIS A 83 0.94 6.65 2.61
C HIS A 83 0.16 7.93 2.44
N VAL A 84 -1.14 7.88 2.64
CA VAL A 84 -2.06 8.97 2.32
C VAL A 84 -2.74 9.50 3.57
N LEU A 85 -3.22 10.74 3.49
CA LEU A 85 -3.96 11.39 4.56
C LEU A 85 -5.44 11.32 4.23
N VAL A 86 -6.22 10.69 5.12
CA VAL A 86 -7.67 10.56 4.95
C VAL A 86 -8.34 11.66 5.76
N ASP A 87 -9.18 12.46 5.11
CA ASP A 87 -9.91 13.58 5.72
C ASP A 87 -8.99 14.56 6.48
N GLY A 88 -7.73 14.68 6.03
CA GLY A 88 -6.76 15.59 6.61
C GLY A 88 -6.26 15.21 8.01
N ARG A 89 -6.62 14.02 8.53
CA ARG A 89 -6.32 13.64 9.91
C ARG A 89 -5.65 12.29 10.05
N LEU A 90 -6.11 11.27 9.31
CA LEU A 90 -5.73 9.88 9.51
C LEU A 90 -4.76 9.44 8.42
N LEU A 91 -3.57 9.04 8.81
CA LEU A 91 -2.61 8.43 7.90
C LEU A 91 -3.05 7.00 7.60
N HIS A 92 -3.05 6.66 6.32
CA HIS A 92 -3.53 5.36 5.84
C HIS A 92 -2.64 4.88 4.70
N TYR A 93 -2.40 3.57 4.62
CA TYR A 93 -1.66 2.98 3.52
C TYR A 93 -2.63 2.39 2.51
N VAL A 94 -2.33 2.61 1.24
CA VAL A 94 -3.07 2.01 0.12
C VAL A 94 -2.08 1.50 -0.91
N VAL A 95 -2.54 0.59 -1.79
CA VAL A 95 -1.72 0.09 -2.91
C VAL A 95 -2.18 0.75 -4.19
N ILE A 96 -1.24 1.31 -4.94
CA ILE A 96 -1.51 1.82 -6.28
C ILE A 96 -1.14 0.72 -7.25
N HIS A 97 -2.13 0.19 -7.97
CA HIS A 97 -1.93 -0.87 -8.96
C HIS A 97 -1.67 -0.34 -10.36
N LYS A 98 -2.35 0.73 -10.73
CA LYS A 98 -2.28 1.26 -12.10
C LYS A 98 -2.53 2.77 -12.11
N ILE A 99 -1.78 3.47 -12.93
CA ILE A 99 -1.93 4.91 -13.12
C ILE A 99 -2.07 5.18 -14.61
N THR A 100 -3.15 5.90 -14.96
CA THR A 100 -3.32 6.46 -16.30
C THR A 100 -3.57 7.96 -16.15
N LYS A 101 -3.60 8.70 -17.27
CA LYS A 101 -3.89 10.13 -17.22
C LYS A 101 -5.26 10.44 -16.64
N LYS A 102 -6.19 9.49 -16.71
CA LYS A 102 -7.60 9.69 -16.31
C LYS A 102 -7.97 9.02 -15.00
N ARG A 103 -7.27 7.95 -14.62
CA ARG A 103 -7.66 7.14 -13.46
C ARG A 103 -6.45 6.58 -12.73
N ILE A 104 -6.60 6.45 -11.42
CA ILE A 104 -5.68 5.75 -10.55
C ILE A 104 -6.44 4.60 -9.93
N LEU A 105 -5.98 3.36 -10.17
CA LEU A 105 -6.58 2.17 -9.60
C LEU A 105 -5.88 1.84 -8.28
N VAL A 106 -6.65 1.87 -7.20
CA VAL A 106 -6.13 1.74 -5.84
C VAL A 106 -6.79 0.55 -5.14
N ALA A 107 -5.98 -0.26 -4.45
CA ALA A 107 -6.47 -1.23 -3.50
C ALA A 107 -6.37 -0.60 -2.11
N ASP A 108 -7.53 -0.28 -1.55
CA ASP A 108 -7.63 0.30 -0.21
C ASP A 108 -7.98 -0.82 0.78
N PRO A 109 -7.11 -1.15 1.74
CA PRO A 109 -7.38 -2.26 2.65
C PRO A 109 -8.61 -2.07 3.52
N ALA A 110 -9.10 -0.83 3.66
CA ALA A 110 -10.33 -0.55 4.40
C ALA A 110 -11.58 -0.61 3.51
N LYS A 111 -11.46 -0.31 2.22
CA LYS A 111 -12.60 -0.15 1.32
C LYS A 111 -12.69 -1.20 0.22
N GLY A 112 -11.57 -1.73 -0.25
CA GLY A 112 -11.48 -2.58 -1.42
C GLY A 112 -10.92 -1.84 -2.62
N MET A 113 -11.22 -2.32 -3.83
CA MET A 113 -10.73 -1.67 -5.06
C MET A 113 -11.50 -0.37 -5.31
N VAL A 114 -10.76 0.71 -5.53
CA VAL A 114 -11.32 2.04 -5.78
C VAL A 114 -10.59 2.66 -6.98
N LYS A 115 -11.35 3.39 -7.79
CA LYS A 115 -10.81 4.18 -8.91
C LYS A 115 -10.93 5.66 -8.57
N TYR A 116 -9.82 6.36 -8.62
CA TYR A 116 -9.80 7.81 -8.41
C TYR A 116 -9.40 8.52 -9.69
N THR A 117 -9.85 9.76 -9.85
CA THR A 117 -9.19 10.68 -10.78
C THR A 117 -7.91 11.18 -10.10
N PRO A 118 -6.90 11.66 -10.84
CA PRO A 118 -5.71 12.23 -10.21
C PRO A 118 -6.05 13.38 -9.24
N GLU A 119 -7.03 14.20 -9.57
CA GLU A 119 -7.47 15.31 -8.71
C GLU A 119 -8.06 14.79 -7.39
N ASP A 120 -8.87 13.75 -7.44
CA ASP A 120 -9.50 13.18 -6.25
C ASP A 120 -8.52 12.44 -5.35
N PHE A 121 -7.45 11.89 -5.91
CA PHE A 121 -6.44 11.18 -5.14
C PHE A 121 -5.56 12.12 -4.32
N PHE A 122 -5.38 13.33 -4.78
CA PHE A 122 -4.55 14.35 -4.09
C PHE A 122 -5.37 15.38 -3.27
#